data_ed8de211bc50153c785c784bb3940c19
#
_entry.id   ed8de211bc50153c785c784bb3940c19
#
_cell.length_a   1.000
_cell.length_b   1.000
_cell.length_c   1.000
_cell.angle_alpha   90.00
_cell.angle_beta   90.00
_cell.angle_gamma   90.00
#
_symmetry.space_group_name_H-M   'P 1'
#
loop_
_entity.id
_entity.type
_entity.pdbx_description
1 polymer ?
#
loop_
_entity_poly.entity_id
_entity_poly.type
_entity_poly.pdbx_seq_one_letter_code
_entity_poly.pdbx_strand_id
1 'polypeptide(L)'
;MDSKGFAIIKSKGDEALFGGRSTAEMKQQLGVPKSAALADRLADVLIKAKDLTNSMTAFNAEEHDLYGLDQIKQEHVENNTSVRGSLIDRGIVPENLPPAEDTKKLERRVKTDEKKLKEGTDGFTDPQGRLDL
;
A
#
# COMPACT_ATOMS: atom_id res chain seq x y z
N MET A 1 21.46 10.28 2.01
CA MET A 1 20.25 11.05 2.41
C MET A 1 20.00 10.83 3.89
N ASP A 2 19.70 11.87 4.63
CA ASP A 2 19.43 11.72 6.06
C ASP A 2 17.99 11.24 6.32
N SER A 3 17.71 10.91 7.56
CA SER A 3 16.39 10.38 7.95
C SER A 3 15.27 11.42 7.78
N LYS A 4 15.60 12.71 7.88
CA LYS A 4 14.62 13.79 7.66
C LYS A 4 14.21 13.85 6.19
N GLY A 5 15.18 13.74 5.27
CA GLY A 5 14.91 13.70 3.83
C GLY A 5 14.09 12.50 3.44
N PHE A 6 14.39 11.32 4.02
CA PHE A 6 13.63 10.11 3.78
C PHE A 6 12.17 10.25 4.24
N ALA A 7 11.97 10.86 5.41
CA ALA A 7 10.62 11.10 5.93
C ALA A 7 9.81 12.02 5.01
N ILE A 8 10.45 13.04 4.42
CA ILE A 8 9.78 13.93 3.48
C ILE A 8 9.35 13.16 2.22
N ILE A 9 10.20 12.30 1.69
CA ILE A 9 9.90 11.49 0.52
C ILE A 9 8.69 10.60 0.80
N LYS A 10 8.69 9.89 1.92
CA LYS A 10 7.57 9.02 2.32
C LYS A 10 6.29 9.81 2.48
N SER A 11 6.34 10.94 3.15
CA SER A 11 5.17 11.79 3.39
C SER A 11 4.54 12.29 2.08
N LYS A 12 5.35 12.74 1.16
CA LYS A 12 4.87 13.23 -0.14
C LYS A 12 4.33 12.10 -1.01
N GLY A 13 4.95 10.93 -0.94
CA GLY A 13 4.44 9.75 -1.61
C GLY A 13 3.08 9.35 -1.08
N ASP A 14 2.90 9.36 0.23
CA ASP A 14 1.62 9.05 0.86
C ASP A 14 0.54 10.05 0.46
N GLU A 15 0.84 11.35 0.42
CA GLU A 15 -0.11 12.36 -0.05
C GLU A 15 -0.57 12.05 -1.48
N ALA A 16 0.35 11.68 -2.35
CA ALA A 16 0.02 11.35 -3.73
C ALA A 16 -0.89 10.11 -3.80
N LEU A 17 -0.61 9.10 -2.99
CA LEU A 17 -1.43 7.89 -2.93
C LEU A 17 -2.84 8.17 -2.42
N PHE A 18 -2.97 9.06 -1.44
CA PHE A 18 -4.25 9.38 -0.81
C PHE A 18 -4.96 10.60 -1.43
N GLY A 19 -4.62 10.95 -2.66
CA GLY A 19 -5.31 12.01 -3.38
C GLY A 19 -5.13 13.40 -2.80
N GLY A 20 -3.97 13.66 -2.19
CA GLY A 20 -3.63 14.95 -1.61
C GLY A 20 -3.81 15.02 -0.11
N ARG A 21 -4.32 13.96 0.54
CA ARG A 21 -4.47 13.94 2.00
C ARG A 21 -3.16 13.58 2.66
N SER A 22 -2.79 14.36 3.68
CA SER A 22 -1.55 14.11 4.43
C SER A 22 -1.67 12.88 5.33
N THR A 23 -0.53 12.40 5.80
CA THR A 23 -0.50 11.31 6.79
C THR A 23 -1.31 11.67 8.03
N ALA A 24 -1.16 12.92 8.51
CA ALA A 24 -1.90 13.39 9.69
C ALA A 24 -3.42 13.39 9.43
N GLU A 25 -3.85 13.86 8.26
CA GLU A 25 -5.26 13.85 7.90
C GLU A 25 -5.82 12.44 7.80
N MET A 26 -5.05 11.51 7.23
CA MET A 26 -5.47 10.11 7.14
C MET A 26 -5.54 9.45 8.52
N LYS A 27 -4.59 9.74 9.41
CA LYS A 27 -4.66 9.24 10.79
C LYS A 27 -5.92 9.74 11.48
N GLN A 28 -6.24 11.01 11.33
CA GLN A 28 -7.43 11.58 11.94
C GLN A 28 -8.69 10.91 11.38
N GLN A 29 -8.76 10.74 10.08
CA GLN A 29 -9.92 10.13 9.40
C GLN A 29 -10.12 8.68 9.85
N LEU A 30 -9.05 7.92 10.01
CA LEU A 30 -9.12 6.50 10.38
C LEU A 30 -9.14 6.26 11.89
N GLY A 31 -9.08 7.32 12.68
CA GLY A 31 -9.06 7.18 14.13
C GLY A 31 -7.77 6.61 14.69
N VAL A 32 -6.65 6.85 14.01
CA VAL A 32 -5.34 6.35 14.41
C VAL A 32 -4.68 7.37 15.35
N PRO A 33 -4.20 6.95 16.54
CA PRO A 33 -3.49 7.85 17.44
C PRO A 33 -2.24 8.44 16.77
N LYS A 34 -1.89 9.67 17.15
CA LYS A 34 -0.70 10.34 16.62
C LYS A 34 0.59 9.54 16.87
N SER A 35 0.63 8.78 17.95
CA SER A 35 1.79 7.97 18.34
C SER A 35 1.90 6.67 17.55
N ALA A 36 0.84 6.24 16.85
CA ALA A 36 0.84 5.01 16.09
C ALA A 36 1.20 5.28 14.63
N ALA A 37 1.80 4.30 13.97
CA ALA A 37 2.11 4.40 12.55
C ALA A 37 0.83 4.21 11.74
N LEU A 38 0.65 5.05 10.71
CA LEU A 38 -0.50 4.91 9.82
C LEU A 38 -0.53 3.53 9.15
N ALA A 39 0.63 3.00 8.78
CA ALA A 39 0.74 1.70 8.11
C ALA A 39 0.10 0.56 8.92
N ASP A 40 0.09 0.66 10.24
CA ASP A 40 -0.49 -0.38 11.09
C ASP A 40 -2.01 -0.48 10.98
N ARG A 41 -2.64 0.55 10.40
CA ARG A 41 -4.10 0.63 10.29
C ARG A 41 -4.60 0.73 8.86
N LEU A 42 -3.71 0.62 7.89
CA LEU A 42 -4.12 0.66 6.48
C LEU A 42 -4.63 -0.69 6.02
N ALA A 43 -5.61 -0.67 5.12
CA ALA A 43 -6.06 -1.89 4.45
C ALA A 43 -4.89 -2.57 3.73
N ASP A 44 -4.94 -3.90 3.67
CA ASP A 44 -3.84 -4.70 3.11
C ASP A 44 -3.43 -4.26 1.70
N VAL A 45 -4.41 -3.97 0.84
CA VAL A 45 -4.13 -3.53 -0.53
C VAL A 45 -3.28 -2.26 -0.56
N LEU A 46 -3.46 -1.35 0.41
CA LEU A 46 -2.68 -0.12 0.50
C LEU A 46 -1.26 -0.38 1.00
N ILE A 47 -1.11 -1.32 1.92
CA ILE A 47 0.22 -1.73 2.40
C ILE A 47 1.02 -2.30 1.22
N LYS A 48 0.40 -3.17 0.42
CA LYS A 48 1.01 -3.74 -0.78
C LYS A 48 1.33 -2.67 -1.82
N ALA A 49 0.43 -1.70 -2.00
CA ALA A 49 0.66 -0.59 -2.92
C ALA A 49 1.86 0.25 -2.48
N LYS A 50 1.99 0.54 -1.19
CA LYS A 50 3.13 1.29 -0.66
C LYS A 50 4.44 0.51 -0.82
N ASP A 51 4.42 -0.79 -0.59
CA ASP A 51 5.59 -1.63 -0.82
C ASP A 51 6.01 -1.59 -2.30
N LEU A 52 5.04 -1.68 -3.20
CA LEU A 52 5.31 -1.59 -4.62
C LEU A 52 5.93 -0.26 -5.01
N THR A 53 5.35 0.86 -4.55
CA THR A 53 5.88 2.18 -4.89
C THR A 53 7.27 2.41 -4.31
N ASN A 54 7.54 1.89 -3.12
CA ASN A 54 8.88 1.95 -2.53
C ASN A 54 9.89 1.20 -3.41
N SER A 55 9.52 0.03 -3.89
CA SER A 55 10.37 -0.76 -4.78
C SER A 55 10.58 -0.10 -6.13
N MET A 56 9.53 0.51 -6.69
CA MET A 56 9.62 1.24 -7.95
C MET A 56 10.57 2.43 -7.82
N THR A 57 10.47 3.18 -6.74
CA THR A 57 11.31 4.35 -6.50
C THR A 57 12.78 3.93 -6.35
N ALA A 58 13.04 2.89 -5.57
CA ALA A 58 14.39 2.38 -5.39
C ALA A 58 15.01 1.89 -6.70
N PHE A 59 14.23 1.15 -7.49
CA PHE A 59 14.66 0.63 -8.77
C PHE A 59 14.98 1.77 -9.76
N ASN A 60 14.07 2.73 -9.89
CA ASN A 60 14.23 3.83 -10.82
C ASN A 60 15.32 4.83 -10.39
N ALA A 61 15.50 5.01 -9.08
CA ALA A 61 16.58 5.85 -8.59
C ALA A 61 17.95 5.28 -9.00
N GLU A 62 18.10 3.96 -8.93
CA GLU A 62 19.32 3.31 -9.35
C GLU A 62 19.49 3.32 -10.87
N GLU A 63 18.44 2.95 -11.63
CA GLU A 63 18.49 2.87 -13.09
C GLU A 63 18.74 4.22 -13.74
N HIS A 64 18.22 5.31 -13.19
CA HIS A 64 18.32 6.64 -13.78
C HIS A 64 19.26 7.56 -13.03
N ASP A 65 20.07 7.00 -12.11
CA ASP A 65 21.05 7.76 -11.33
C ASP A 65 20.44 9.00 -10.69
N LEU A 66 19.30 8.84 -10.02
CA LEU A 66 18.63 9.93 -9.33
C LEU A 66 19.34 10.22 -8.01
N TYR A 67 19.63 11.49 -7.77
CA TYR A 67 20.30 11.91 -6.56
C TYR A 67 19.58 13.06 -5.88
N GLY A 68 19.64 13.05 -4.56
CA GLY A 68 19.12 14.13 -3.76
C GLY A 68 17.62 14.07 -3.54
N LEU A 69 17.20 14.88 -2.57
CA LEU A 69 15.84 14.87 -2.07
C LEU A 69 14.82 15.15 -3.17
N ASP A 70 15.03 16.18 -3.97
CA ASP A 70 14.03 16.64 -4.93
C ASP A 70 13.78 15.61 -6.04
N GLN A 71 14.83 15.02 -6.59
CA GLN A 71 14.71 14.05 -7.67
C GLN A 71 14.00 12.77 -7.18
N ILE A 72 14.41 12.27 -6.03
CA ILE A 72 13.83 11.03 -5.48
C ILE A 72 12.40 11.27 -5.00
N LYS A 73 12.14 12.44 -4.41
CA LYS A 73 10.79 12.83 -3.99
C LYS A 73 9.85 12.87 -5.19
N GLN A 74 10.26 13.51 -6.27
CA GLN A 74 9.45 13.60 -7.49
C GLN A 74 9.17 12.22 -8.05
N GLU A 75 10.17 11.36 -8.12
CA GLU A 75 10.02 9.97 -8.58
C GLU A 75 9.01 9.21 -7.72
N HIS A 76 9.12 9.35 -6.41
CA HIS A 76 8.23 8.66 -5.49
C HIS A 76 6.79 9.15 -5.60
N VAL A 77 6.59 10.46 -5.77
CA VAL A 77 5.27 11.05 -6.01
C VAL A 77 4.67 10.52 -7.32
N GLU A 78 5.45 10.48 -8.38
CA GLU A 78 4.98 9.96 -9.68
C GLU A 78 4.60 8.49 -9.60
N ASN A 79 5.39 7.68 -8.90
CA ASN A 79 5.08 6.25 -8.72
C ASN A 79 3.79 6.06 -7.93
N ASN A 80 3.60 6.82 -6.86
CA ASN A 80 2.37 6.74 -6.07
C ASN A 80 1.15 7.24 -6.85
N THR A 81 1.31 8.30 -7.64
CA THR A 81 0.25 8.81 -8.49
C THR A 81 -0.17 7.77 -9.54
N SER A 82 0.81 7.09 -10.13
CA SER A 82 0.56 6.05 -11.12
C SER A 82 -0.17 4.85 -10.51
N VAL A 83 0.30 4.38 -9.36
CA VAL A 83 -0.34 3.25 -8.67
C VAL A 83 -1.75 3.62 -8.20
N ARG A 84 -1.94 4.85 -7.69
CA ARG A 84 -3.27 5.36 -7.36
C ARG A 84 -4.21 5.29 -8.57
N GLY A 85 -3.74 5.73 -9.73
CA GLY A 85 -4.54 5.67 -10.96
C GLY A 85 -5.01 4.25 -11.28
N SER A 86 -4.11 3.29 -11.14
CA SER A 86 -4.44 1.87 -11.35
C SER A 86 -5.48 1.36 -10.36
N LEU A 87 -5.34 1.75 -9.09
CA LEU A 87 -6.31 1.36 -8.05
C LEU A 87 -7.68 1.96 -8.34
N ILE A 88 -7.73 3.25 -8.67
CA ILE A 88 -9.00 3.93 -8.97
C ILE A 88 -9.68 3.31 -10.19
N ASP A 89 -8.92 2.95 -11.23
CA ASP A 89 -9.46 2.26 -12.40
C ASP A 89 -10.14 0.94 -12.04
N ARG A 90 -9.74 0.33 -10.94
CA ARG A 90 -10.32 -0.92 -10.44
C ARG A 90 -11.35 -0.69 -9.34
N GLY A 91 -11.78 0.55 -9.12
CA GLY A 91 -12.79 0.88 -8.12
C GLY A 91 -12.27 0.98 -6.70
N ILE A 92 -10.96 1.06 -6.53
CA ILE A 92 -10.34 1.17 -5.20
C ILE A 92 -9.87 2.60 -5.00
N VAL A 93 -10.55 3.34 -4.12
CA VAL A 93 -10.17 4.71 -3.79
C VAL A 93 -9.42 4.69 -2.45
N PRO A 94 -8.08 4.88 -2.48
CA PRO A 94 -7.27 4.66 -1.28
C PRO A 94 -7.73 5.38 -0.02
N GLU A 95 -8.09 6.65 -0.13
CA GLU A 95 -8.50 7.45 1.01
C GLU A 95 -9.89 7.10 1.56
N ASN A 96 -10.66 6.30 0.83
CA ASN A 96 -12.01 5.92 1.24
C ASN A 96 -12.09 4.52 1.85
N LEU A 97 -10.99 3.80 1.91
CA LEU A 97 -11.00 2.45 2.49
C LEU A 97 -11.10 2.53 4.01
N PRO A 98 -11.83 1.58 4.63
CA PRO A 98 -11.93 1.56 6.09
C PRO A 98 -10.61 1.21 6.74
N PRO A 99 -10.38 1.59 8.00
CA PRO A 99 -9.17 1.22 8.71
C PRO A 99 -9.09 -0.29 8.89
N ALA A 100 -7.88 -0.82 8.81
CA ALA A 100 -7.62 -2.22 9.09
C ALA A 100 -7.47 -2.43 10.59
N GLU A 101 -7.59 -3.68 11.00
CA GLU A 101 -7.27 -4.10 12.35
C GLU A 101 -5.76 -4.03 12.57
N ASP A 102 -5.30 -4.19 13.83
CA ASP A 102 -3.87 -4.19 14.10
C ASP A 102 -3.16 -5.30 13.31
N THR A 103 -1.83 -5.21 13.23
CA THR A 103 -1.02 -6.09 12.38
C THR A 103 -1.28 -7.57 12.62
N LYS A 104 -1.42 -7.99 13.87
CA LYS A 104 -1.67 -9.40 14.19
C LYS A 104 -3.04 -9.85 13.72
N LYS A 105 -4.05 -9.01 13.91
CA LYS A 105 -5.39 -9.31 13.44
C LYS A 105 -5.46 -9.30 11.93
N LEU A 106 -4.71 -8.40 11.29
CA LEU A 106 -4.62 -8.35 9.84
C LEU A 106 -4.01 -9.64 9.28
N GLU A 107 -2.93 -10.12 9.89
CA GLU A 107 -2.30 -11.38 9.47
C GLU A 107 -3.28 -12.56 9.56
N ARG A 108 -4.02 -12.65 10.66
CA ARG A 108 -5.04 -13.69 10.82
C ARG A 108 -6.12 -13.58 9.76
N ARG A 109 -6.54 -12.34 9.44
CA ARG A 109 -7.57 -12.13 8.43
C ARG A 109 -7.09 -12.51 7.04
N VAL A 110 -5.86 -12.19 6.70
CA VAL A 110 -5.26 -12.59 5.42
C VAL A 110 -5.25 -14.11 5.30
N LYS A 111 -4.85 -14.81 6.35
CA LYS A 111 -4.88 -16.29 6.36
C LYS A 111 -6.29 -16.83 6.22
N THR A 112 -7.26 -16.20 6.88
CA THR A 112 -8.67 -16.60 6.79
C THR A 112 -9.19 -16.38 5.37
N ASP A 113 -8.85 -15.24 4.76
CA ASP A 113 -9.26 -14.94 3.40
C ASP A 113 -8.64 -15.90 2.39
N GLU A 114 -7.38 -16.26 2.57
CA GLU A 114 -6.71 -17.28 1.77
C GLU A 114 -7.44 -18.63 1.90
N LYS A 115 -7.81 -19.00 3.12
CA LYS A 115 -8.55 -20.23 3.38
C LYS A 115 -9.92 -20.20 2.70
N LYS A 116 -10.64 -19.09 2.79
CA LYS A 116 -11.94 -18.93 2.13
C LYS A 116 -11.81 -19.04 0.62
N LEU A 117 -10.78 -18.43 0.06
CA LEU A 117 -10.51 -18.51 -1.37
C LEU A 117 -10.22 -19.95 -1.77
N LYS A 118 -9.43 -20.65 -1.00
CA LYS A 118 -9.11 -22.06 -1.22
C LYS A 118 -10.38 -22.92 -1.15
N GLU A 119 -11.22 -22.71 -0.15
CA GLU A 119 -12.49 -23.42 0.00
C GLU A 119 -13.42 -23.11 -1.18
N GLY A 120 -13.46 -21.86 -1.62
CA GLY A 120 -14.25 -21.46 -2.79
C GLY A 120 -13.78 -22.14 -4.07
N THR A 121 -12.49 -22.41 -4.21
CA THR A 121 -11.94 -23.09 -5.39
C THR A 121 -12.00 -24.61 -5.29
N ASP A 122 -12.29 -25.17 -4.13
CA ASP A 122 -12.46 -26.63 -4.00
C ASP A 122 -13.57 -27.16 -4.89
N GLY A 123 -14.58 -26.32 -5.20
CA GLY A 123 -15.62 -26.67 -6.16
C GLY A 123 -15.13 -26.77 -7.60
N PHE A 124 -13.94 -26.30 -7.88
CA PHE A 124 -13.30 -26.34 -9.20
C PHE A 124 -12.17 -27.37 -9.27
N THR A 125 -12.05 -28.24 -8.28
CA THR A 125 -11.06 -29.32 -8.32
C THR A 125 -11.52 -30.40 -9.28
N ASP A 126 -10.55 -31.10 -9.89
CA ASP A 126 -10.87 -32.27 -10.70
C ASP A 126 -11.31 -33.43 -9.80
N PRO A 127 -11.81 -34.54 -10.38
CA PRO A 127 -12.26 -35.70 -9.58
C PRO A 127 -11.18 -36.29 -8.68
N GLN A 128 -9.91 -35.98 -8.92
CA GLN A 128 -8.80 -36.41 -8.08
C GLN A 128 -8.49 -35.42 -6.95
N GLY A 129 -9.25 -34.35 -6.84
CA GLY A 129 -9.09 -33.35 -5.78
C GLY A 129 -8.02 -32.29 -6.03
N ARG A 130 -7.56 -32.16 -7.27
CA ARG A 130 -6.59 -31.13 -7.63
C ARG A 130 -7.31 -29.88 -8.11
N LEU A 131 -6.71 -28.71 -7.83
CA LEU A 131 -7.22 -27.46 -8.37
C LEU A 131 -6.95 -27.41 -9.88
N ASP A 132 -7.96 -26.99 -10.62
CA ASP A 132 -7.89 -26.86 -12.05
C ASP A 132 -7.50 -25.42 -12.40
N LEU A 133 -6.24 -25.09 -12.08
CA LEU A 133 -5.70 -23.76 -12.28
C LEU A 133 -4.55 -23.78 -13.28
#